data_75b74e63be96f9822d9b7310bae18ca3
#
_entry.id   75b74e63be96f9822d9b7310bae18ca3
#
_cell.length_a   1.000
_cell.length_b   1.000
_cell.length_c   1.000
_cell.angle_alpha   90.00
_cell.angle_beta   90.00
_cell.angle_gamma   90.00
#
_symmetry.space_group_name_H-M   'P 1'
#
loop_
_entity.id
_entity.type
_entity.pdbx_description
1 polymer ?
#
loop_
_entity_poly.entity_id
_entity_poly.type
_entity_poly.pdbx_seq_one_letter_code
_entity_poly.pdbx_strand_id
1 'polypeptide(L)'
;MINNLSELQKKDLKYVFHPCAQMKDFEKNPPLVIKKGEGLYLIDENGNRYMDCISSWWVNLFGHCNKRINKVISEQVNTLEHIIFANFAHEPAAELCEELTKVLPRGLNKFLFSDNGSSCIEMALKLSFQYHLQTGNPQKTKFLSLENAYHGETIGALGVGDVDIFTETYRPLIKEGRKVRVPYVNSKLSNEEFSKLEDECIKELEEIIEKNHNELACMIVEPMVQGAAGIKIYSARFLKAVRDLTKKHNIHLIDDEIAMGFGRTGKMFACEHAGIEPDMMCIAKGLSSGYYPIAMLCITTDIFNAFYADYKEGKSFLHSHTYSGNPLGCRIALEVLRIFKEDNVLNTINEKGKYLKEKMAEIFNGKSYIEDIRNIGLIGAIELKDNLLPDVRVGKEIYNLALKKGVFVRPIGNSVYFMPPYVITYEEIDKMLEVCKEAIEELCL
;
A
#
# COMPACT_ATOMS: atom_id res chain seq x y z
N MET A 1 23.13 -26.78 -13.54
CA MET A 1 22.95 -25.33 -13.73
C MET A 1 23.51 -24.47 -12.58
N ILE A 2 23.98 -25.05 -11.48
CA ILE A 2 24.60 -24.33 -10.34
C ILE A 2 26.03 -23.83 -10.66
N ASN A 3 26.63 -24.25 -11.76
CA ASN A 3 28.04 -23.98 -12.08
C ASN A 3 28.35 -22.57 -12.60
N ASN A 4 27.35 -21.69 -12.81
CA ASN A 4 27.55 -20.34 -13.34
C ASN A 4 27.04 -19.20 -12.40
N LEU A 5 26.86 -19.49 -11.10
CA LEU A 5 26.46 -18.47 -10.14
C LEU A 5 27.65 -17.54 -9.82
N SER A 6 27.38 -16.23 -9.73
CA SER A 6 28.34 -15.28 -9.20
C SER A 6 28.66 -15.56 -7.72
N GLU A 7 29.79 -15.07 -7.25
CA GLU A 7 30.15 -15.24 -5.84
C GLU A 7 29.15 -14.56 -4.90
N LEU A 8 28.50 -13.49 -5.34
CA LEU A 8 27.44 -12.83 -4.57
C LEU A 8 26.15 -13.67 -4.53
N GLN A 9 25.73 -14.27 -5.65
CA GLN A 9 24.60 -15.20 -5.70
C GLN A 9 24.83 -16.42 -4.79
N LYS A 10 26.05 -16.99 -4.78
CA LYS A 10 26.40 -18.09 -3.87
C LYS A 10 26.30 -17.70 -2.41
N LYS A 11 26.76 -16.49 -2.04
CA LYS A 11 26.66 -15.97 -0.68
C LYS A 11 25.21 -15.71 -0.28
N ASP A 12 24.43 -15.10 -1.17
CA ASP A 12 23.02 -14.81 -0.96
C ASP A 12 22.22 -16.10 -0.69
N LEU A 13 22.28 -17.06 -1.59
CA LEU A 13 21.62 -18.34 -1.46
C LEU A 13 22.05 -19.16 -0.22
N LYS A 14 23.26 -18.93 0.26
CA LYS A 14 23.76 -19.62 1.46
C LYS A 14 23.27 -19.00 2.77
N TYR A 15 23.08 -17.68 2.81
CA TYR A 15 22.89 -16.98 4.09
C TYR A 15 21.56 -16.22 4.19
N VAL A 16 20.88 -15.95 3.07
CA VAL A 16 19.67 -15.10 3.07
C VAL A 16 18.41 -15.95 2.91
N PHE A 17 17.46 -15.74 3.81
CA PHE A 17 16.10 -16.24 3.67
C PHE A 17 15.21 -15.10 3.11
N HIS A 18 14.91 -15.17 1.82
CA HIS A 18 14.15 -14.13 1.13
C HIS A 18 12.69 -14.08 1.56
N PRO A 19 12.15 -12.89 1.86
CA PRO A 19 10.74 -12.73 2.23
C PRO A 19 9.81 -13.00 1.05
N CYS A 20 8.63 -13.55 1.32
CA CYS A 20 7.59 -13.82 0.32
C CYS A 20 8.12 -14.58 -0.92
N ALA A 21 9.04 -15.51 -0.71
CA ALA A 21 9.68 -16.29 -1.77
C ALA A 21 9.73 -17.77 -1.43
N GLN A 22 9.50 -18.60 -2.43
CA GLN A 22 9.77 -20.04 -2.35
C GLN A 22 11.27 -20.26 -2.62
N MET A 23 12.07 -20.51 -1.57
CA MET A 23 13.53 -20.60 -1.69
C MET A 23 14.03 -21.61 -2.73
N LYS A 24 13.31 -22.73 -2.91
CA LYS A 24 13.67 -23.75 -3.89
C LYS A 24 13.54 -23.27 -5.36
N ASP A 25 12.75 -22.24 -5.62
CA ASP A 25 12.64 -21.64 -6.97
C ASP A 25 13.99 -21.07 -7.43
N PHE A 26 14.84 -20.64 -6.50
CA PHE A 26 16.15 -20.06 -6.78
C PHE A 26 17.19 -21.09 -7.29
N GLU A 27 16.92 -22.38 -7.16
CA GLU A 27 17.72 -23.41 -7.80
C GLU A 27 17.62 -23.35 -9.35
N LYS A 28 16.46 -22.90 -9.87
CA LYS A 28 16.19 -22.75 -11.30
C LYS A 28 16.42 -21.33 -11.79
N ASN A 29 15.98 -20.36 -11.01
CA ASN A 29 16.03 -18.93 -11.32
C ASN A 29 16.70 -18.18 -10.15
N PRO A 30 18.06 -18.16 -10.11
CA PRO A 30 18.78 -17.45 -9.03
C PRO A 30 18.41 -15.97 -8.96
N PRO A 31 18.45 -15.35 -7.76
CA PRO A 31 18.13 -13.94 -7.62
C PRO A 31 19.12 -13.07 -8.39
N LEU A 32 18.63 -12.00 -9.00
CA LEU A 32 19.48 -10.99 -9.65
C LEU A 32 20.25 -10.20 -8.57
N VAL A 33 21.52 -10.02 -8.77
CA VAL A 33 22.34 -9.17 -7.91
C VAL A 33 22.30 -7.74 -8.43
N ILE A 34 21.43 -6.92 -7.82
CA ILE A 34 21.31 -5.50 -8.18
C ILE A 34 22.42 -4.70 -7.49
N LYS A 35 23.17 -3.94 -8.27
CA LYS A 35 24.29 -3.10 -7.78
C LYS A 35 23.97 -1.61 -7.79
N LYS A 36 23.07 -1.16 -8.65
CA LYS A 36 22.79 0.27 -8.81
C LYS A 36 21.33 0.49 -9.15
N GLY A 37 20.78 1.61 -8.70
CA GLY A 37 19.51 2.16 -9.18
C GLY A 37 19.75 3.52 -9.86
N GLU A 38 18.99 3.83 -10.92
CA GLU A 38 19.08 5.09 -11.65
C GLU A 38 17.76 5.44 -12.31
N GLY A 39 17.07 6.45 -11.80
CA GLY A 39 15.74 6.82 -12.31
C GLY A 39 14.77 5.64 -12.23
N LEU A 40 14.20 5.23 -13.35
CA LEU A 40 13.27 4.10 -13.45
C LEU A 40 13.97 2.72 -13.36
N TYR A 41 15.30 2.66 -13.47
CA TYR A 41 16.02 1.42 -13.74
C TYR A 41 16.80 0.88 -12.54
N LEU A 42 16.74 -0.43 -12.37
CA LEU A 42 17.66 -1.25 -11.59
C LEU A 42 18.76 -1.81 -12.52
N ILE A 43 20.00 -1.87 -12.04
CA ILE A 43 21.15 -2.30 -12.83
C ILE A 43 21.85 -3.43 -12.07
N ASP A 44 21.99 -4.60 -12.72
CA ASP A 44 22.62 -5.76 -12.11
C ASP A 44 24.17 -5.71 -12.14
N GLU A 45 24.80 -6.74 -11.59
CA GLU A 45 26.26 -6.85 -11.54
C GLU A 45 26.93 -6.98 -12.92
N ASN A 46 26.19 -7.31 -13.96
CA ASN A 46 26.65 -7.44 -15.34
C ASN A 46 26.37 -6.18 -16.17
N GLY A 47 25.70 -5.17 -15.59
CA GLY A 47 25.33 -3.94 -16.27
C GLY A 47 24.00 -4.01 -17.03
N ASN A 48 23.24 -5.10 -16.91
CA ASN A 48 21.90 -5.18 -17.50
C ASN A 48 20.94 -4.27 -16.76
N ARG A 49 20.02 -3.64 -17.51
CA ARG A 49 19.06 -2.66 -16.99
C ARG A 49 17.65 -3.26 -16.96
N TYR A 50 16.99 -3.13 -15.84
CA TYR A 50 15.63 -3.60 -15.61
C TYR A 50 14.74 -2.42 -15.21
N MET A 51 13.69 -2.18 -16.00
CA MET A 51 12.68 -1.15 -15.71
C MET A 51 11.84 -1.57 -14.50
N ASP A 52 11.85 -0.78 -13.44
CA ASP A 52 11.10 -1.06 -12.21
C ASP A 52 9.63 -0.62 -12.36
N CYS A 53 8.78 -1.51 -12.86
CA CYS A 53 7.38 -1.20 -13.15
C CYS A 53 6.45 -1.34 -11.94
N ILE A 54 6.99 -1.65 -10.75
CA ILE A 54 6.24 -1.80 -9.51
C ILE A 54 6.79 -0.96 -8.36
N SER A 55 7.65 0.02 -8.67
CA SER A 55 8.26 0.92 -7.67
C SER A 55 8.92 0.17 -6.51
N SER A 56 9.66 -0.91 -6.79
CA SER A 56 10.34 -1.74 -5.78
C SER A 56 9.42 -2.10 -4.60
N TRP A 57 8.24 -2.61 -4.91
CA TRP A 57 7.15 -2.92 -3.99
C TRP A 57 6.36 -1.68 -3.50
N TRP A 58 5.98 -0.81 -4.46
CA TRP A 58 5.07 0.33 -4.28
C TRP A 58 5.65 1.52 -3.49
N VAL A 59 6.95 1.50 -3.18
CA VAL A 59 7.57 2.53 -2.34
C VAL A 59 8.20 3.67 -3.13
N ASN A 60 8.86 3.37 -4.27
CA ASN A 60 9.63 4.36 -5.03
C ASN A 60 8.70 5.27 -5.86
N LEU A 61 8.67 6.56 -5.51
CA LEU A 61 7.83 7.54 -6.21
C LEU A 61 8.60 8.28 -7.30
N PHE A 62 9.83 8.71 -7.01
CA PHE A 62 10.58 9.67 -7.81
C PHE A 62 11.81 9.09 -8.48
N GLY A 63 11.84 7.77 -8.65
CA GLY A 63 12.96 7.05 -9.24
C GLY A 63 14.10 6.78 -8.25
N HIS A 64 14.92 5.81 -8.61
CA HIS A 64 16.07 5.41 -7.82
C HIS A 64 17.14 6.51 -7.80
N CYS A 65 17.78 6.69 -6.67
CA CYS A 65 18.89 7.63 -6.46
C CYS A 65 18.51 9.09 -6.81
N ASN A 66 17.29 9.54 -6.43
CA ASN A 66 16.85 10.91 -6.63
C ASN A 66 17.82 11.90 -5.94
N LYS A 67 18.33 12.85 -6.70
CA LYS A 67 19.38 13.78 -6.24
C LYS A 67 18.93 14.68 -5.09
N ARG A 68 17.64 15.09 -5.07
CA ARG A 68 17.09 15.95 -4.00
C ARG A 68 17.04 15.19 -2.69
N ILE A 69 16.52 13.96 -2.71
CA ILE A 69 16.42 13.11 -1.52
C ILE A 69 17.82 12.72 -1.04
N ASN A 70 18.72 12.33 -1.93
CA ASN A 70 20.12 12.01 -1.57
C ASN A 70 20.80 13.18 -0.86
N LYS A 71 20.56 14.41 -1.30
CA LYS A 71 21.13 15.62 -0.69
C LYS A 71 20.65 15.79 0.75
N VAL A 72 19.34 15.76 1.00
CA VAL A 72 18.81 15.95 2.37
C VAL A 72 19.20 14.82 3.31
N ILE A 73 19.38 13.59 2.81
CA ILE A 73 19.95 12.47 3.57
C ILE A 73 21.36 12.80 4.04
N SER A 74 22.23 13.23 3.10
CA SER A 74 23.62 13.56 3.39
C SER A 74 23.73 14.72 4.41
N GLU A 75 22.88 15.71 4.32
CA GLU A 75 22.83 16.82 5.26
C GLU A 75 22.37 16.36 6.65
N GLN A 76 21.30 15.57 6.72
CA GLN A 76 20.70 15.15 7.99
C GLN A 76 21.59 14.19 8.79
N VAL A 77 22.25 13.22 8.14
CA VAL A 77 23.14 12.28 8.85
C VAL A 77 24.36 12.96 9.47
N ASN A 78 24.76 14.13 8.96
CA ASN A 78 25.85 14.92 9.53
C ASN A 78 25.34 15.89 10.65
N THR A 79 24.02 15.97 10.86
CA THR A 79 23.43 16.84 11.87
C THR A 79 22.94 16.04 13.09
N LEU A 80 22.06 15.07 12.86
CA LEU A 80 21.50 14.19 13.88
C LEU A 80 20.89 12.97 13.19
N GLU A 81 21.49 11.80 13.42
CA GLU A 81 21.05 10.52 12.84
C GLU A 81 19.86 9.92 13.60
N HIS A 82 19.87 10.01 14.94
CA HIS A 82 18.81 9.51 15.80
C HIS A 82 18.86 10.13 17.19
N ILE A 83 17.71 10.25 17.82
CA ILE A 83 17.49 10.54 19.24
C ILE A 83 16.22 9.85 19.70
N ILE A 84 16.17 9.38 20.94
CA ILE A 84 14.93 8.89 21.55
C ILE A 84 13.83 9.97 21.49
N PHE A 85 12.69 9.66 20.89
CA PHE A 85 11.61 10.64 20.69
C PHE A 85 10.74 10.83 21.94
N ALA A 86 10.76 9.91 22.89
CA ALA A 86 10.12 10.09 24.19
C ALA A 86 10.90 11.15 24.99
N ASN A 87 10.30 12.28 25.29
CA ASN A 87 10.84 13.44 26.01
C ASN A 87 11.73 14.41 25.21
N PHE A 88 12.09 14.09 23.97
CA PHE A 88 12.85 15.01 23.11
C PHE A 88 12.03 15.41 21.89
N ALA A 89 12.28 16.58 21.38
CA ALA A 89 11.75 17.06 20.11
C ALA A 89 12.92 17.41 19.17
N HIS A 90 12.67 17.37 17.88
CA HIS A 90 13.62 17.82 16.86
C HIS A 90 12.87 18.45 15.68
N GLU A 91 13.53 19.38 15.01
CA GLU A 91 12.98 20.17 13.92
C GLU A 91 12.33 19.31 12.81
N PRO A 92 13.00 18.26 12.24
CA PRO A 92 12.40 17.49 11.16
C PRO A 92 11.05 16.85 11.49
N ALA A 93 10.83 16.38 12.74
CA ALA A 93 9.55 15.79 13.10
C ALA A 93 8.45 16.85 13.26
N ALA A 94 8.78 18.00 13.89
CA ALA A 94 7.81 19.08 14.06
C ALA A 94 7.37 19.67 12.72
N GLU A 95 8.32 19.96 11.84
CA GLU A 95 8.05 20.46 10.47
C GLU A 95 7.24 19.44 9.64
N LEU A 96 7.60 18.14 9.71
CA LEU A 96 6.87 17.10 8.98
C LEU A 96 5.41 17.04 9.42
N CYS A 97 5.15 17.07 10.73
CA CYS A 97 3.78 17.06 11.24
C CYS A 97 3.01 18.32 10.79
N GLU A 98 3.63 19.49 10.79
CA GLU A 98 3.01 20.72 10.29
C GLU A 98 2.70 20.64 8.79
N GLU A 99 3.66 20.20 7.95
CA GLU A 99 3.44 20.09 6.49
C GLU A 99 2.38 19.03 6.15
N LEU A 100 2.32 17.92 6.89
CA LEU A 100 1.28 16.91 6.70
C LEU A 100 -0.12 17.47 6.97
N THR A 101 -0.33 18.35 7.95
CA THR A 101 -1.66 18.94 8.19
C THR A 101 -2.20 19.75 6.99
N LYS A 102 -1.33 20.17 6.07
CA LYS A 102 -1.70 20.96 4.88
C LYS A 102 -2.19 20.09 3.72
N VAL A 103 -1.89 18.79 3.75
CA VAL A 103 -2.21 17.86 2.65
C VAL A 103 -3.12 16.70 3.06
N LEU A 104 -3.22 16.41 4.37
CA LEU A 104 -4.11 15.38 4.91
C LEU A 104 -5.59 15.79 4.85
N PRO A 105 -6.53 14.83 4.82
CA PRO A 105 -7.93 15.10 5.07
C PRO A 105 -8.15 15.91 6.35
N ARG A 106 -9.16 16.76 6.30
CA ARG A 106 -9.47 17.67 7.40
C ARG A 106 -9.70 16.91 8.72
N GLY A 107 -9.15 17.46 9.81
CA GLY A 107 -9.31 16.89 11.16
C GLY A 107 -8.12 16.03 11.62
N LEU A 108 -7.35 15.45 10.71
CA LEU A 108 -6.15 14.68 11.06
C LEU A 108 -4.98 15.62 11.34
N ASN A 109 -4.69 15.86 12.62
CA ASN A 109 -3.73 16.87 13.06
C ASN A 109 -2.87 16.45 14.25
N LYS A 110 -2.91 15.19 14.64
CA LYS A 110 -2.04 14.58 15.65
C LYS A 110 -1.39 13.34 15.08
N PHE A 111 -0.15 13.07 15.48
CA PHE A 111 0.70 12.11 14.79
C PHE A 111 1.43 11.19 15.77
N LEU A 112 1.43 9.90 15.48
CA LEU A 112 2.26 8.90 16.13
C LEU A 112 3.18 8.28 15.08
N PHE A 113 4.45 8.08 15.41
CA PHE A 113 5.46 7.53 14.51
C PHE A 113 5.63 6.03 14.71
N SER A 114 5.81 5.31 13.61
CA SER A 114 6.11 3.90 13.54
C SER A 114 7.22 3.63 12.50
N ASP A 115 7.74 2.42 12.46
CA ASP A 115 8.87 2.05 11.58
C ASP A 115 8.40 1.43 10.26
N ASN A 116 7.19 0.89 10.22
CA ASN A 116 6.61 0.23 9.04
C ASN A 116 5.08 0.23 9.10
N GLY A 117 4.45 -0.08 7.95
CA GLY A 117 3.00 -0.04 7.80
C GLY A 117 2.27 -1.00 8.74
N SER A 118 2.71 -2.25 8.83
CA SER A 118 2.05 -3.26 9.67
C SER A 118 2.03 -2.86 11.15
N SER A 119 3.15 -2.34 11.67
CA SER A 119 3.21 -1.79 13.03
C SER A 119 2.35 -0.55 13.21
N CYS A 120 2.19 0.28 12.17
CA CYS A 120 1.26 1.42 12.19
C CYS A 120 -0.19 0.94 12.33
N ILE A 121 -0.58 -0.12 11.63
CA ILE A 121 -1.91 -0.74 11.78
C ILE A 121 -2.11 -1.27 13.21
N GLU A 122 -1.12 -1.97 13.79
CA GLU A 122 -1.19 -2.41 15.20
C GLU A 122 -1.44 -1.24 16.16
N MET A 123 -0.76 -0.10 15.92
CA MET A 123 -0.98 1.11 16.72
C MET A 123 -2.41 1.62 16.57
N ALA A 124 -2.94 1.68 15.35
CA ALA A 124 -4.29 2.16 15.07
C ALA A 124 -5.37 1.29 15.75
N LEU A 125 -5.26 -0.02 15.63
CA LEU A 125 -6.18 -0.98 16.26
C LEU A 125 -6.15 -0.86 17.79
N LYS A 126 -4.95 -0.82 18.39
CA LYS A 126 -4.77 -0.66 19.83
C LYS A 126 -5.29 0.68 20.34
N LEU A 127 -5.01 1.76 19.60
CA LEU A 127 -5.44 3.10 19.95
C LEU A 127 -6.98 3.20 19.94
N SER A 128 -7.63 2.65 18.91
CA SER A 128 -9.09 2.61 18.82
C SER A 128 -9.71 1.80 19.96
N PHE A 129 -9.17 0.63 20.26
CA PHE A 129 -9.62 -0.19 21.38
C PHE A 129 -9.49 0.57 22.72
N GLN A 130 -8.32 1.13 23.02
CA GLN A 130 -8.08 1.85 24.27
C GLN A 130 -8.92 3.12 24.37
N TYR A 131 -9.14 3.83 23.28
CA TYR A 131 -10.04 4.98 23.23
C TYR A 131 -11.44 4.61 23.74
N HIS A 132 -12.05 3.57 23.19
CA HIS A 132 -13.38 3.14 23.58
C HIS A 132 -13.45 2.70 25.04
N LEU A 133 -12.43 1.98 25.52
CA LEU A 133 -12.32 1.61 26.93
C LEU A 133 -12.30 2.85 27.84
N GLN A 134 -11.52 3.88 27.48
CA GLN A 134 -11.32 5.09 28.30
C GLN A 134 -12.51 6.06 28.21
N THR A 135 -13.33 5.98 27.17
CA THR A 135 -14.50 6.85 26.93
C THR A 135 -15.82 6.23 27.31
N GLY A 136 -15.81 5.15 28.12
CA GLY A 136 -17.02 4.54 28.67
C GLY A 136 -17.72 3.52 27.76
N ASN A 137 -17.03 3.01 26.74
CA ASN A 137 -17.56 1.99 25.83
C ASN A 137 -16.71 0.69 25.88
N PRO A 138 -16.50 0.06 27.06
CA PRO A 138 -15.60 -1.08 27.21
C PRO A 138 -16.03 -2.33 26.44
N GLN A 139 -17.27 -2.40 25.96
CA GLN A 139 -17.79 -3.48 25.15
C GLN A 139 -17.32 -3.42 23.68
N LYS A 140 -16.85 -2.27 23.21
CA LYS A 140 -16.33 -2.08 21.84
C LYS A 140 -14.92 -2.69 21.71
N THR A 141 -14.86 -3.99 21.43
CA THR A 141 -13.63 -4.80 21.41
C THR A 141 -13.41 -5.55 20.12
N LYS A 142 -14.31 -5.39 19.14
CA LYS A 142 -14.25 -6.07 17.84
C LYS A 142 -13.83 -5.11 16.75
N PHE A 143 -13.27 -5.69 15.70
CA PHE A 143 -12.86 -4.96 14.50
C PHE A 143 -13.66 -5.44 13.31
N LEU A 144 -13.90 -4.54 12.35
CA LEU A 144 -14.55 -4.80 11.08
C LEU A 144 -13.55 -4.45 9.95
N SER A 145 -13.48 -5.27 8.90
CA SER A 145 -12.66 -5.00 7.73
C SER A 145 -13.35 -5.51 6.46
N LEU A 146 -12.75 -5.25 5.31
CA LEU A 146 -13.26 -5.72 4.03
C LEU A 146 -12.79 -7.15 3.75
N GLU A 147 -13.56 -7.93 3.00
CA GLU A 147 -13.09 -9.17 2.37
C GLU A 147 -11.90 -8.87 1.45
N ASN A 148 -10.96 -9.80 1.35
CA ASN A 148 -9.72 -9.66 0.58
C ASN A 148 -8.80 -8.51 1.02
N ALA A 149 -8.98 -7.95 2.23
CA ALA A 149 -8.14 -6.87 2.74
C ALA A 149 -6.74 -7.37 3.11
N TYR A 150 -5.75 -6.48 2.94
CA TYR A 150 -4.38 -6.70 3.40
C TYR A 150 -3.86 -5.45 4.13
N HIS A 151 -3.53 -5.62 5.40
CA HIS A 151 -3.05 -4.53 6.26
C HIS A 151 -1.65 -4.79 6.86
N GLY A 152 -0.96 -5.83 6.37
CA GLY A 152 0.35 -6.26 6.87
C GLY A 152 0.32 -7.65 7.51
N GLU A 153 1.47 -8.09 8.04
CA GLU A 153 1.71 -9.48 8.44
C GLU A 153 2.03 -9.63 9.94
N THR A 154 1.85 -8.59 10.76
CA THR A 154 1.84 -8.73 12.22
C THR A 154 0.53 -9.38 12.67
N ILE A 155 0.51 -9.99 13.85
CA ILE A 155 -0.63 -10.80 14.31
C ILE A 155 -1.94 -10.00 14.35
N GLY A 156 -1.93 -8.76 14.83
CA GLY A 156 -3.14 -7.91 14.83
C GLY A 156 -3.54 -7.46 13.43
N ALA A 157 -2.58 -7.12 12.57
CA ALA A 157 -2.84 -6.77 11.17
C ALA A 157 -3.44 -7.96 10.39
N LEU A 158 -2.93 -9.19 10.61
CA LEU A 158 -3.52 -10.41 10.06
C LEU A 158 -4.96 -10.62 10.54
N GLY A 159 -5.30 -10.22 11.78
CA GLY A 159 -6.65 -10.32 12.33
C GLY A 159 -7.70 -9.49 11.59
N VAL A 160 -7.29 -8.45 10.89
CA VAL A 160 -8.13 -7.61 10.03
C VAL A 160 -7.85 -7.84 8.53
N GLY A 161 -6.86 -8.67 8.19
CA GLY A 161 -6.57 -9.14 6.85
C GLY A 161 -7.50 -10.28 6.41
N ASP A 162 -7.57 -10.55 5.09
CA ASP A 162 -8.42 -11.60 4.50
C ASP A 162 -7.83 -12.17 3.19
N VAL A 163 -6.53 -12.06 3.00
CA VAL A 163 -5.82 -12.70 1.88
C VAL A 163 -5.24 -14.02 2.37
N ASP A 164 -5.84 -15.14 1.98
CA ASP A 164 -5.56 -16.49 2.50
C ASP A 164 -4.07 -16.87 2.52
N ILE A 165 -3.32 -16.53 1.48
CA ILE A 165 -1.89 -16.85 1.41
C ILE A 165 -1.09 -16.29 2.60
N PHE A 166 -1.56 -15.24 3.25
CA PHE A 166 -0.93 -14.63 4.43
C PHE A 166 -1.60 -15.06 5.74
N THR A 167 -2.90 -15.38 5.74
CA THR A 167 -3.68 -15.58 6.96
C THR A 167 -3.86 -17.05 7.33
N GLU A 168 -4.03 -17.95 6.37
CA GLU A 168 -4.44 -19.34 6.59
C GLU A 168 -3.54 -20.10 7.57
N THR A 169 -2.23 -20.02 7.35
CA THR A 169 -1.24 -20.73 8.23
C THR A 169 -1.28 -20.21 9.66
N TYR A 170 -1.61 -18.93 9.85
CA TYR A 170 -1.55 -18.25 11.14
C TYR A 170 -2.89 -18.11 11.84
N ARG A 171 -3.99 -18.61 11.28
CA ARG A 171 -5.35 -18.57 11.88
C ARG A 171 -5.38 -18.96 13.36
N PRO A 172 -4.65 -19.99 13.83
CA PRO A 172 -4.65 -20.34 15.26
C PRO A 172 -4.07 -19.25 16.19
N LEU A 173 -3.29 -18.30 15.65
CA LEU A 173 -2.68 -17.21 16.40
C LEU A 173 -3.46 -15.90 16.33
N ILE A 174 -4.44 -15.80 15.42
CA ILE A 174 -5.12 -14.56 15.07
C ILE A 174 -6.46 -14.46 15.81
N LYS A 175 -6.77 -13.26 16.30
CA LYS A 175 -8.13 -12.90 16.70
C LYS A 175 -8.83 -12.28 15.50
N GLU A 176 -9.54 -13.08 14.73
CA GLU A 176 -10.20 -12.63 13.51
C GLU A 176 -11.27 -11.56 13.79
N GLY A 177 -11.21 -10.48 12.99
CA GLY A 177 -12.27 -9.48 12.86
C GLY A 177 -13.43 -9.99 11.99
N ARG A 178 -14.53 -9.22 11.95
CA ARG A 178 -15.63 -9.45 10.99
C ARG A 178 -15.23 -8.93 9.62
N LYS A 179 -15.79 -9.53 8.56
CA LYS A 179 -15.53 -9.15 7.18
C LYS A 179 -16.82 -8.66 6.51
N VAL A 180 -16.65 -7.79 5.50
CA VAL A 180 -17.74 -7.24 4.69
C VAL A 180 -17.39 -7.43 3.21
N ARG A 181 -18.37 -7.89 2.44
CA ARG A 181 -18.25 -8.04 1.00
C ARG A 181 -18.03 -6.68 0.31
N VAL A 182 -17.22 -6.69 -0.76
CA VAL A 182 -16.83 -5.49 -1.50
C VAL A 182 -17.39 -5.52 -2.91
N PRO A 183 -18.03 -4.44 -3.40
CA PRO A 183 -18.50 -4.35 -4.79
C PRO A 183 -17.35 -3.96 -5.71
N TYR A 184 -16.62 -4.93 -6.23
CA TYR A 184 -15.51 -4.65 -7.15
C TYR A 184 -16.01 -4.18 -8.51
N VAL A 185 -15.38 -3.10 -9.00
CA VAL A 185 -15.55 -2.66 -10.39
C VAL A 185 -15.02 -3.73 -11.32
N ASN A 186 -15.83 -4.15 -12.28
CA ASN A 186 -15.47 -5.16 -13.27
C ASN A 186 -15.97 -4.70 -14.64
N SER A 187 -15.09 -4.75 -15.64
CA SER A 187 -15.39 -4.29 -17.01
C SER A 187 -16.47 -5.11 -17.73
N LYS A 188 -16.82 -6.30 -17.20
CA LYS A 188 -17.86 -7.16 -17.75
C LYS A 188 -19.28 -6.84 -17.25
N LEU A 189 -19.39 -6.10 -16.16
CA LEU A 189 -20.67 -5.68 -15.62
C LEU A 189 -21.17 -4.43 -16.33
N SER A 190 -22.44 -4.41 -16.70
CA SER A 190 -23.12 -3.17 -17.09
C SER A 190 -23.22 -2.22 -15.87
N ASN A 191 -23.41 -0.94 -16.13
CA ASN A 191 -23.58 0.04 -15.05
C ASN A 191 -24.77 -0.32 -14.12
N GLU A 192 -25.84 -0.90 -14.66
CA GLU A 192 -27.01 -1.32 -13.90
C GLU A 192 -26.72 -2.52 -12.99
N GLU A 193 -26.04 -3.54 -13.53
CA GLU A 193 -25.62 -4.71 -12.76
C GLU A 193 -24.63 -4.34 -11.66
N PHE A 194 -23.67 -3.46 -11.95
CA PHE A 194 -22.74 -2.96 -10.94
C PHE A 194 -23.46 -2.15 -9.85
N SER A 195 -24.37 -1.25 -10.23
CA SER A 195 -25.14 -0.46 -9.27
C SER A 195 -25.98 -1.36 -8.32
N LYS A 196 -26.58 -2.42 -8.84
CA LYS A 196 -27.31 -3.39 -8.05
C LYS A 196 -26.41 -4.15 -7.07
N LEU A 197 -25.25 -4.62 -7.55
CA LEU A 197 -24.24 -5.28 -6.70
C LEU A 197 -23.78 -4.34 -5.57
N GLU A 198 -23.55 -3.09 -5.89
CA GLU A 198 -23.13 -2.06 -4.93
C GLU A 198 -24.19 -1.80 -3.88
N ASP A 199 -25.46 -1.68 -4.28
CA ASP A 199 -26.59 -1.51 -3.36
C ASP A 199 -26.75 -2.71 -2.41
N GLU A 200 -26.57 -3.93 -2.92
CA GLU A 200 -26.55 -5.15 -2.10
C GLU A 200 -25.43 -5.14 -1.07
N CYS A 201 -24.18 -4.78 -1.46
CA CYS A 201 -23.06 -4.72 -0.56
C CYS A 201 -23.22 -3.61 0.50
N ILE A 202 -23.75 -2.44 0.12
CA ILE A 202 -24.03 -1.36 1.08
C ILE A 202 -25.10 -1.80 2.10
N LYS A 203 -26.14 -2.47 1.66
CA LYS A 203 -27.19 -2.99 2.55
C LYS A 203 -26.63 -4.04 3.52
N GLU A 204 -25.81 -4.96 3.02
CA GLU A 204 -25.13 -5.96 3.86
C GLU A 204 -24.23 -5.31 4.92
N LEU A 205 -23.45 -4.29 4.53
CA LEU A 205 -22.64 -3.48 5.44
C LEU A 205 -23.49 -2.82 6.53
N GLU A 206 -24.63 -2.22 6.15
CA GLU A 206 -25.56 -1.59 7.08
C GLU A 206 -26.11 -2.60 8.08
N GLU A 207 -26.60 -3.76 7.62
CA GLU A 207 -27.12 -4.85 8.47
C GLU A 207 -26.06 -5.36 9.46
N ILE A 208 -24.81 -5.54 9.01
CA ILE A 208 -23.69 -5.98 9.86
C ILE A 208 -23.39 -4.92 10.94
N ILE A 209 -23.32 -3.65 10.57
CA ILE A 209 -23.01 -2.56 11.49
C ILE A 209 -24.17 -2.38 12.48
N GLU A 210 -25.42 -2.32 12.04
CA GLU A 210 -26.58 -2.15 12.93
C GLU A 210 -26.70 -3.28 13.97
N LYS A 211 -26.42 -4.50 13.56
CA LYS A 211 -26.42 -5.66 14.47
C LYS A 211 -25.29 -5.65 15.49
N ASN A 212 -24.12 -5.08 15.16
CA ASN A 212 -22.91 -5.27 15.93
C ASN A 212 -22.26 -3.96 16.44
N HIS A 213 -22.83 -2.78 16.15
CA HIS A 213 -22.22 -1.48 16.47
C HIS A 213 -21.82 -1.30 17.93
N ASN A 214 -22.53 -1.93 18.86
CA ASN A 214 -22.22 -1.85 20.29
C ASN A 214 -20.90 -2.54 20.67
N GLU A 215 -20.40 -3.47 19.87
CA GLU A 215 -19.14 -4.19 20.11
C GLU A 215 -18.03 -3.82 19.14
N LEU A 216 -18.32 -3.04 18.06
CA LEU A 216 -17.34 -2.62 17.07
C LEU A 216 -16.59 -1.38 17.53
N ALA A 217 -15.27 -1.50 17.69
CA ALA A 217 -14.37 -0.39 18.00
C ALA A 217 -14.00 0.40 16.75
N CYS A 218 -13.61 -0.31 15.68
CA CYS A 218 -13.25 0.32 14.42
C CYS A 218 -13.62 -0.55 13.22
N MET A 219 -13.67 0.11 12.06
CA MET A 219 -13.59 -0.48 10.75
C MET A 219 -12.33 0.00 10.06
N ILE A 220 -11.57 -0.89 9.43
CA ILE A 220 -10.37 -0.57 8.66
C ILE A 220 -10.58 -0.91 7.19
N VAL A 221 -10.08 -0.05 6.30
CA VAL A 221 -10.20 -0.20 4.85
C VAL A 221 -8.92 0.24 4.13
N GLU A 222 -8.57 -0.47 3.04
CA GLU A 222 -7.70 0.07 2.00
C GLU A 222 -8.57 0.94 1.08
N PRO A 223 -8.39 2.26 1.00
CA PRO A 223 -9.33 3.12 0.27
C PRO A 223 -9.22 2.92 -1.24
N MET A 224 -10.34 2.73 -1.91
CA MET A 224 -10.51 2.57 -3.37
C MET A 224 -9.87 1.33 -3.98
N VAL A 225 -8.71 0.84 -3.47
CA VAL A 225 -7.94 -0.23 -4.11
C VAL A 225 -7.40 -1.20 -3.07
N GLN A 226 -7.77 -2.46 -3.19
CA GLN A 226 -7.15 -3.55 -2.44
C GLN A 226 -5.94 -4.09 -3.20
N GLY A 227 -4.76 -3.71 -2.72
CA GLY A 227 -3.51 -3.95 -3.44
C GLY A 227 -3.15 -5.42 -3.54
N ALA A 228 -2.97 -6.08 -2.41
CA ALA A 228 -2.50 -7.47 -2.33
C ALA A 228 -3.52 -8.50 -2.83
N ALA A 229 -4.78 -8.11 -2.97
CA ALA A 229 -5.83 -8.94 -3.58
C ALA A 229 -5.81 -8.95 -5.12
N GLY A 230 -4.75 -8.42 -5.75
CA GLY A 230 -4.62 -8.34 -7.21
C GLY A 230 -5.06 -7.00 -7.79
N ILE A 231 -4.90 -5.90 -7.06
CA ILE A 231 -5.29 -4.55 -7.49
C ILE A 231 -6.78 -4.49 -7.80
N LYS A 232 -7.61 -4.92 -6.88
CA LYS A 232 -9.07 -4.85 -7.00
C LYS A 232 -9.56 -3.46 -6.64
N ILE A 233 -10.39 -2.88 -7.50
CA ILE A 233 -10.90 -1.51 -7.37
C ILE A 233 -12.38 -1.57 -6.99
N TYR A 234 -12.79 -0.73 -6.05
CA TYR A 234 -14.20 -0.53 -5.70
C TYR A 234 -14.57 0.96 -5.75
N SER A 235 -15.85 1.27 -5.65
CA SER A 235 -16.34 2.62 -5.93
C SER A 235 -16.17 3.59 -4.76
N ALA A 236 -16.08 4.88 -5.08
CA ALA A 236 -16.13 5.97 -4.12
C ALA A 236 -17.47 6.01 -3.34
N ARG A 237 -18.57 5.58 -3.96
CA ARG A 237 -19.90 5.52 -3.31
C ARG A 237 -19.90 4.50 -2.17
N PHE A 238 -19.34 3.31 -2.37
CA PHE A 238 -19.22 2.31 -1.31
C PHE A 238 -18.34 2.82 -0.16
N LEU A 239 -17.17 3.41 -0.47
CA LEU A 239 -16.29 4.00 0.55
C LEU A 239 -17.00 5.12 1.33
N LYS A 240 -17.81 5.94 0.65
CA LYS A 240 -18.62 6.96 1.31
C LYS A 240 -19.66 6.34 2.26
N ALA A 241 -20.33 5.28 1.85
CA ALA A 241 -21.28 4.56 2.70
C ALA A 241 -20.59 3.95 3.94
N VAL A 242 -19.39 3.39 3.78
CA VAL A 242 -18.55 2.93 4.92
C VAL A 242 -18.34 4.08 5.93
N ARG A 243 -17.96 5.26 5.46
CA ARG A 243 -17.75 6.42 6.35
C ARG A 243 -19.01 6.87 7.04
N ASP A 244 -20.11 6.99 6.30
CA ASP A 244 -21.39 7.47 6.84
C ASP A 244 -21.91 6.54 7.93
N LEU A 245 -21.86 5.23 7.71
CA LEU A 245 -22.29 4.22 8.65
C LEU A 245 -21.41 4.15 9.90
N THR A 246 -20.08 4.17 9.73
CA THR A 246 -19.14 4.15 10.86
C THR A 246 -19.31 5.38 11.74
N LYS A 247 -19.49 6.57 11.13
CA LYS A 247 -19.74 7.82 11.85
C LYS A 247 -21.06 7.81 12.62
N LYS A 248 -22.16 7.34 11.98
CA LYS A 248 -23.51 7.20 12.58
C LYS A 248 -23.47 6.37 13.85
N HIS A 249 -22.63 5.35 13.91
CA HIS A 249 -22.62 4.37 15.01
C HIS A 249 -21.41 4.50 15.96
N ASN A 250 -20.68 5.63 15.91
CA ASN A 250 -19.50 5.86 16.74
C ASN A 250 -18.49 4.70 16.66
N ILE A 251 -18.17 4.29 15.43
CA ILE A 251 -17.15 3.31 15.08
C ILE A 251 -16.02 4.09 14.42
N HIS A 252 -14.77 3.96 14.86
CA HIS A 252 -13.66 4.63 14.20
C HIS A 252 -13.44 4.06 12.80
N LEU A 253 -13.29 4.93 11.80
CA LEU A 253 -12.78 4.57 10.49
C LEU A 253 -11.27 4.73 10.46
N ILE A 254 -10.55 3.62 10.26
CA ILE A 254 -9.12 3.58 10.00
C ILE A 254 -8.91 3.46 8.49
N ASP A 255 -8.29 4.46 7.91
CA ASP A 255 -7.99 4.56 6.49
C ASP A 255 -6.53 4.14 6.24
N ASP A 256 -6.35 3.00 5.56
CA ASP A 256 -5.03 2.44 5.27
C ASP A 256 -4.50 2.97 3.94
N GLU A 257 -3.89 4.14 3.97
CA GLU A 257 -3.25 4.78 2.81
C GLU A 257 -1.79 4.34 2.58
N ILE A 258 -1.34 3.30 3.26
CA ILE A 258 0.06 2.82 3.19
C ILE A 258 0.48 2.53 1.76
N ALA A 259 -0.39 1.91 0.96
CA ALA A 259 -0.10 1.56 -0.42
C ALA A 259 -0.60 2.59 -1.45
N MET A 260 -1.74 3.22 -1.18
CA MET A 260 -2.48 4.03 -2.16
C MET A 260 -2.25 5.54 -1.99
N GLY A 261 -1.74 5.97 -0.86
CA GLY A 261 -1.39 7.37 -0.61
C GLY A 261 -0.26 7.90 -1.49
N PHE A 262 -0.01 9.17 -1.36
CA PHE A 262 1.06 9.90 -2.08
C PHE A 262 0.92 9.81 -3.61
N GLY A 263 -0.29 10.03 -4.13
CA GLY A 263 -0.53 10.23 -5.56
C GLY A 263 -0.88 8.99 -6.36
N ARG A 264 -0.76 7.77 -5.83
CA ARG A 264 -0.94 6.53 -6.61
C ARG A 264 -2.23 6.48 -7.41
N THR A 265 -3.34 6.93 -6.82
CA THR A 265 -4.67 6.92 -7.45
C THR A 265 -5.01 8.20 -8.22
N GLY A 266 -4.06 9.15 -8.33
CA GLY A 266 -4.29 10.46 -8.97
C GLY A 266 -4.76 11.57 -8.02
N LYS A 267 -5.00 11.24 -6.74
CA LYS A 267 -5.20 12.16 -5.62
C LYS A 267 -4.06 12.01 -4.62
N MET A 268 -3.83 13.00 -3.74
CA MET A 268 -2.79 12.88 -2.72
C MET A 268 -3.05 11.66 -1.84
N PHE A 269 -4.30 11.47 -1.42
CA PHE A 269 -4.78 10.30 -0.70
C PHE A 269 -6.00 9.71 -1.39
N ALA A 270 -6.14 8.38 -1.41
CA ALA A 270 -7.19 7.70 -2.14
C ALA A 270 -8.59 7.97 -1.57
N CYS A 271 -8.72 8.21 -0.27
CA CYS A 271 -9.98 8.57 0.38
C CYS A 271 -10.60 9.87 -0.16
N GLU A 272 -9.80 10.74 -0.77
CA GLU A 272 -10.29 11.97 -1.42
C GLU A 272 -11.25 11.70 -2.59
N HIS A 273 -11.17 10.53 -3.23
CA HIS A 273 -12.13 10.15 -4.29
C HIS A 273 -13.56 10.06 -3.76
N ALA A 274 -13.73 9.67 -2.50
CA ALA A 274 -15.02 9.59 -1.82
C ALA A 274 -15.37 10.85 -1.02
N GLY A 275 -14.46 11.82 -0.93
CA GLY A 275 -14.63 13.04 -0.14
C GLY A 275 -14.86 12.77 1.34
N ILE A 276 -14.21 11.76 1.91
CA ILE A 276 -14.35 11.36 3.31
C ILE A 276 -13.23 11.90 4.20
N GLU A 277 -13.54 12.05 5.48
CA GLU A 277 -12.62 12.43 6.56
C GLU A 277 -12.58 11.26 7.55
N PRO A 278 -11.54 10.40 7.54
CA PRO A 278 -11.42 9.28 8.48
C PRO A 278 -11.07 9.77 9.89
N ASP A 279 -11.26 8.91 10.89
CA ASP A 279 -10.87 9.21 12.27
C ASP A 279 -9.37 8.97 12.50
N MET A 280 -8.82 8.00 11.77
CA MET A 280 -7.39 7.64 11.75
C MET A 280 -6.96 7.34 10.33
N MET A 281 -5.72 7.66 10.00
CA MET A 281 -5.10 7.33 8.71
C MET A 281 -3.70 6.78 8.93
N CYS A 282 -3.39 5.63 8.32
CA CYS A 282 -2.06 5.03 8.31
C CYS A 282 -1.34 5.37 7.02
N ILE A 283 -0.15 5.98 7.11
CA ILE A 283 0.70 6.33 5.97
C ILE A 283 2.10 5.74 6.12
N ALA A 284 2.66 5.21 5.03
CA ALA A 284 4.01 4.66 4.96
C ALA A 284 4.49 4.64 3.49
N LYS A 285 5.35 3.72 3.12
CA LYS A 285 5.82 3.49 1.73
C LYS A 285 6.18 4.78 0.99
N GLY A 286 5.22 5.36 0.26
CA GLY A 286 5.39 6.62 -0.46
C GLY A 286 5.85 7.78 0.41
N LEU A 287 5.54 7.77 1.70
CA LEU A 287 5.97 8.78 2.67
C LEU A 287 7.48 9.06 2.63
N SER A 288 8.30 8.04 2.41
CA SER A 288 9.76 8.20 2.27
C SER A 288 10.27 7.91 0.86
N SER A 289 9.38 7.69 -0.11
CA SER A 289 9.76 7.28 -1.47
C SER A 289 10.73 6.07 -1.52
N GLY A 290 10.64 5.18 -0.52
CA GLY A 290 11.44 3.96 -0.44
C GLY A 290 12.86 4.13 0.13
N TYR A 291 13.22 5.32 0.60
CA TYR A 291 14.57 5.59 1.12
C TYR A 291 14.78 5.19 2.59
N TYR A 292 13.70 5.21 3.37
CA TYR A 292 13.79 4.94 4.80
C TYR A 292 12.53 4.25 5.32
N PRO A 293 12.64 3.23 6.19
CA PRO A 293 11.49 2.62 6.83
C PRO A 293 10.88 3.59 7.86
N ILE A 294 9.77 4.20 7.50
CA ILE A 294 8.98 5.11 8.34
C ILE A 294 7.50 4.94 8.03
N ALA A 295 6.69 5.00 9.05
CA ALA A 295 5.23 5.07 8.96
C ALA A 295 4.70 6.05 10.01
N MET A 296 3.51 6.58 9.77
CA MET A 296 2.83 7.47 10.72
C MET A 296 1.36 7.12 10.80
N LEU A 297 0.84 7.13 12.02
CA LEU A 297 -0.57 7.13 12.33
C LEU A 297 -1.03 8.57 12.56
N CYS A 298 -1.88 9.06 11.66
CA CYS A 298 -2.50 10.37 11.73
C CYS A 298 -3.87 10.23 12.40
N ILE A 299 -4.17 11.02 13.40
CA ILE A 299 -5.42 10.95 14.18
C ILE A 299 -6.05 12.31 14.38
N THR A 300 -7.32 12.32 14.75
CA THR A 300 -8.05 13.54 15.10
C THR A 300 -7.69 14.05 16.51
N THR A 301 -7.94 15.33 16.74
CA THR A 301 -7.81 15.95 18.08
C THR A 301 -8.74 15.27 19.09
N ASP A 302 -9.92 14.81 18.70
CA ASP A 302 -10.87 14.14 19.60
C ASP A 302 -10.30 12.83 20.13
N ILE A 303 -9.65 12.06 19.27
CA ILE A 303 -8.96 10.84 19.70
C ILE A 303 -7.81 11.20 20.65
N PHE A 304 -6.98 12.16 20.30
CA PHE A 304 -5.87 12.61 21.14
C PHE A 304 -6.35 13.04 22.54
N ASN A 305 -7.45 13.79 22.64
CA ASN A 305 -7.98 14.30 23.90
C ASN A 305 -8.41 13.19 24.87
N ALA A 306 -8.79 12.02 24.39
CA ALA A 306 -9.11 10.88 25.26
C ALA A 306 -7.88 10.33 26.01
N PHE A 307 -6.67 10.62 25.53
CA PHE A 307 -5.39 10.23 26.14
C PHE A 307 -4.69 11.40 26.86
N TYR A 308 -5.17 12.63 26.67
CA TYR A 308 -4.60 13.82 27.28
C TYR A 308 -5.17 14.01 28.69
N ALA A 309 -4.48 13.41 29.67
CA ALA A 309 -4.93 13.35 31.06
C ALA A 309 -3.75 13.39 32.02
N ASP A 310 -4.01 13.65 33.29
CA ASP A 310 -2.98 13.61 34.36
C ASP A 310 -2.44 12.17 34.51
N TYR A 311 -1.16 12.06 34.87
CA TYR A 311 -0.47 10.79 35.07
C TYR A 311 -1.25 9.79 35.94
N LYS A 312 -1.91 10.29 37.01
CA LYS A 312 -2.70 9.46 37.94
C LYS A 312 -3.92 8.79 37.31
N GLU A 313 -4.40 9.29 36.16
CA GLU A 313 -5.54 8.71 35.47
C GLU A 313 -5.19 7.47 34.65
N GLY A 314 -3.90 7.23 34.39
CA GLY A 314 -3.43 6.03 33.69
C GLY A 314 -3.86 5.90 32.23
N LYS A 315 -4.13 7.02 31.54
CA LYS A 315 -4.67 7.06 30.19
C LYS A 315 -3.62 7.08 29.08
N SER A 316 -2.33 6.99 29.42
CA SER A 316 -1.26 7.04 28.44
C SER A 316 -1.34 5.90 27.43
N PHE A 317 -1.07 6.20 26.15
CA PHE A 317 -0.89 5.17 25.11
C PHE A 317 0.55 4.66 25.13
N LEU A 318 0.75 3.49 25.73
CA LEU A 318 2.07 2.89 25.91
C LEU A 318 2.40 1.95 24.73
N HIS A 319 2.78 2.56 23.62
CA HIS A 319 3.30 1.89 22.43
C HIS A 319 4.38 2.76 21.80
N SER A 320 5.55 2.22 21.60
CA SER A 320 6.68 2.90 20.96
C SER A 320 7.61 1.91 20.29
N HIS A 321 8.36 2.41 19.32
CA HIS A 321 9.48 1.71 18.73
C HIS A 321 10.74 2.54 18.95
N THR A 322 11.91 1.89 18.96
CA THR A 322 13.19 2.55 19.21
C THR A 322 13.43 3.68 18.20
N TYR A 323 13.08 3.48 16.93
CA TYR A 323 13.31 4.46 15.86
C TYR A 323 12.11 5.38 15.58
N SER A 324 11.07 5.38 16.43
CA SER A 324 9.93 6.30 16.28
C SER A 324 10.40 7.74 16.14
N GLY A 325 9.89 8.44 15.12
CA GLY A 325 10.23 9.83 14.87
C GLY A 325 11.69 10.07 14.46
N ASN A 326 12.37 9.08 13.86
CA ASN A 326 13.77 9.23 13.44
C ASN A 326 13.98 10.48 12.57
N PRO A 327 14.94 11.37 12.90
CA PRO A 327 15.17 12.64 12.20
C PRO A 327 15.44 12.48 10.71
N LEU A 328 16.18 11.45 10.33
CA LEU A 328 16.49 11.17 8.93
C LEU A 328 15.23 10.80 8.14
N GLY A 329 14.41 9.90 8.69
CA GLY A 329 13.13 9.53 8.07
C GLY A 329 12.18 10.71 7.92
N CYS A 330 12.09 11.56 8.95
CA CYS A 330 11.29 12.79 8.92
C CYS A 330 11.78 13.79 7.86
N ARG A 331 13.10 14.00 7.74
CA ARG A 331 13.69 14.90 6.75
C ARG A 331 13.47 14.42 5.31
N ILE A 332 13.53 13.11 5.08
CA ILE A 332 13.21 12.49 3.79
C ILE A 332 11.74 12.72 3.45
N ALA A 333 10.82 12.46 4.39
CA ALA A 333 9.39 12.64 4.18
C ALA A 333 9.04 14.12 3.88
N LEU A 334 9.68 15.07 4.54
CA LEU A 334 9.56 16.50 4.22
C LEU A 334 9.96 16.79 2.77
N GLU A 335 11.08 16.22 2.30
CA GLU A 335 11.51 16.45 0.92
C GLU A 335 10.55 15.80 -0.08
N VAL A 336 9.97 14.65 0.23
CA VAL A 336 8.88 14.04 -0.56
C VAL A 336 7.72 15.02 -0.71
N LEU A 337 7.24 15.63 0.36
CA LEU A 337 6.15 16.62 0.31
C LEU A 337 6.52 17.86 -0.50
N ARG A 338 7.78 18.35 -0.38
CA ARG A 338 8.29 19.47 -1.17
C ARG A 338 8.30 19.16 -2.67
N ILE A 339 8.74 17.96 -3.07
CA ILE A 339 8.72 17.52 -4.47
C ILE A 339 7.28 17.53 -5.00
N PHE A 340 6.30 17.00 -4.27
CA PHE A 340 4.90 17.03 -4.68
C PHE A 340 4.40 18.45 -4.94
N LYS A 341 4.77 19.38 -4.08
CA LYS A 341 4.33 20.78 -4.16
C LYS A 341 5.01 21.55 -5.30
N GLU A 342 6.32 21.36 -5.47
CA GLU A 342 7.13 22.15 -6.38
C GLU A 342 7.06 21.63 -7.83
N ASP A 343 6.98 20.32 -8.04
CA ASP A 343 7.10 19.68 -9.35
C ASP A 343 5.71 19.33 -9.95
N ASN A 344 4.60 19.81 -9.34
CA ASN A 344 3.23 19.56 -9.84
C ASN A 344 2.94 18.08 -10.14
N VAL A 345 3.41 17.21 -9.25
CA VAL A 345 3.47 15.75 -9.44
C VAL A 345 2.10 15.13 -9.72
N LEU A 346 1.04 15.58 -9.02
CA LEU A 346 -0.31 15.03 -9.20
C LEU A 346 -0.86 15.23 -10.62
N ASN A 347 -0.59 16.37 -11.26
CA ASN A 347 -1.00 16.57 -12.66
C ASN A 347 -0.29 15.59 -13.58
N THR A 348 1.03 15.43 -13.42
CA THR A 348 1.81 14.46 -14.20
C THR A 348 1.30 13.03 -14.03
N ILE A 349 0.93 12.64 -12.79
CA ILE A 349 0.33 11.32 -12.52
C ILE A 349 -0.97 11.15 -13.27
N ASN A 350 -1.86 12.15 -13.25
CA ASN A 350 -3.16 12.08 -13.91
C ASN A 350 -3.04 12.00 -15.43
N GLU A 351 -2.13 12.77 -16.03
CA GLU A 351 -1.86 12.72 -17.47
C GLU A 351 -1.33 11.34 -17.89
N LYS A 352 -0.30 10.83 -17.20
CA LYS A 352 0.28 9.51 -17.47
C LYS A 352 -0.70 8.38 -17.15
N GLY A 353 -1.52 8.54 -16.11
CA GLY A 353 -2.56 7.57 -15.75
C GLY A 353 -3.64 7.44 -16.82
N LYS A 354 -4.06 8.58 -17.42
CA LYS A 354 -4.97 8.58 -18.56
C LYS A 354 -4.34 7.86 -19.77
N TYR A 355 -3.10 8.18 -20.08
CA TYR A 355 -2.37 7.53 -21.17
C TYR A 355 -2.23 6.02 -20.93
N LEU A 356 -1.85 5.60 -19.72
CA LEU A 356 -1.77 4.19 -19.34
C LEU A 356 -3.09 3.47 -19.55
N LYS A 357 -4.22 4.08 -19.13
CA LYS A 357 -5.56 3.53 -19.33
C LYS A 357 -5.90 3.31 -20.79
N GLU A 358 -5.65 4.33 -21.63
CA GLU A 358 -5.93 4.29 -23.06
C GLU A 358 -5.09 3.20 -23.75
N LYS A 359 -3.80 3.12 -23.44
CA LYS A 359 -2.88 2.12 -24.00
C LYS A 359 -3.19 0.70 -23.53
N MET A 360 -3.54 0.50 -22.27
CA MET A 360 -3.97 -0.81 -21.78
C MET A 360 -5.22 -1.28 -22.54
N ALA A 361 -6.20 -0.40 -22.73
CA ALA A 361 -7.41 -0.72 -23.50
C ALA A 361 -7.11 -1.04 -24.95
N GLU A 362 -6.25 -0.26 -25.62
CA GLU A 362 -5.81 -0.48 -27.00
C GLU A 362 -5.15 -1.88 -27.20
N ILE A 363 -4.28 -2.26 -26.26
CA ILE A 363 -3.46 -3.47 -26.38
C ILE A 363 -4.22 -4.74 -25.95
N PHE A 364 -5.03 -4.67 -24.89
CA PHE A 364 -5.58 -5.84 -24.22
C PHE A 364 -7.08 -6.07 -24.38
N ASN A 365 -7.87 -5.04 -24.76
CA ASN A 365 -9.31 -5.23 -24.96
C ASN A 365 -9.62 -6.28 -26.03
N GLY A 366 -10.57 -7.17 -25.73
CA GLY A 366 -11.03 -8.20 -26.66
C GLY A 366 -10.13 -9.41 -26.78
N LYS A 367 -9.00 -9.46 -26.08
CA LYS A 367 -8.12 -10.63 -26.06
C LYS A 367 -8.77 -11.78 -25.28
N SER A 368 -8.75 -12.99 -25.86
CA SER A 368 -9.46 -14.16 -25.30
C SER A 368 -8.94 -14.63 -23.94
N TYR A 369 -7.69 -14.35 -23.61
CA TYR A 369 -7.03 -14.72 -22.37
C TYR A 369 -7.22 -13.69 -21.23
N ILE A 370 -7.82 -12.52 -21.48
CA ILE A 370 -8.05 -11.48 -20.49
C ILE A 370 -9.40 -11.69 -19.77
N GLU A 371 -9.37 -11.61 -18.46
CA GLU A 371 -10.55 -11.59 -17.62
C GLU A 371 -11.05 -10.17 -17.36
N ASP A 372 -10.15 -9.25 -16.95
CA ASP A 372 -10.50 -7.87 -16.62
C ASP A 372 -9.31 -6.93 -16.79
N ILE A 373 -9.59 -5.64 -17.02
CA ILE A 373 -8.60 -4.56 -17.13
C ILE A 373 -9.02 -3.44 -16.19
N ARG A 374 -8.16 -3.09 -15.25
CA ARG A 374 -8.42 -2.07 -14.22
C ARG A 374 -7.39 -0.95 -14.26
N ASN A 375 -7.84 0.28 -14.01
CA ASN A 375 -6.96 1.42 -13.88
C ASN A 375 -7.55 2.47 -12.93
N ILE A 376 -6.68 3.06 -12.10
CA ILE A 376 -6.95 4.26 -11.31
C ILE A 376 -5.65 5.04 -11.11
N GLY A 377 -5.62 6.34 -11.45
CA GLY A 377 -4.38 7.10 -11.46
C GLY A 377 -3.30 6.41 -12.29
N LEU A 378 -2.07 6.30 -11.76
CA LEU A 378 -0.96 5.60 -12.42
C LEU A 378 -0.81 4.14 -11.93
N ILE A 379 -1.91 3.52 -11.58
CA ILE A 379 -2.01 2.09 -11.28
C ILE A 379 -2.79 1.42 -12.40
N GLY A 380 -2.24 0.34 -12.97
CA GLY A 380 -2.92 -0.50 -13.95
C GLY A 380 -2.85 -1.96 -13.54
N ALA A 381 -3.87 -2.74 -13.89
CA ALA A 381 -3.85 -4.19 -13.71
C ALA A 381 -4.58 -4.88 -14.85
N ILE A 382 -4.01 -6.00 -15.29
CA ILE A 382 -4.54 -6.91 -16.29
C ILE A 382 -4.75 -8.24 -15.60
N GLU A 383 -5.98 -8.66 -15.44
CA GLU A 383 -6.32 -9.95 -14.88
C GLU A 383 -6.48 -10.98 -15.98
N LEU A 384 -5.75 -12.05 -15.87
CA LEU A 384 -5.84 -13.18 -16.79
C LEU A 384 -6.92 -14.14 -16.31
N LYS A 385 -7.56 -14.85 -17.25
CA LYS A 385 -8.56 -15.87 -16.93
C LYS A 385 -7.96 -16.97 -16.06
N ASP A 386 -8.77 -17.50 -15.15
CA ASP A 386 -8.39 -18.66 -14.37
C ASP A 386 -8.22 -19.89 -15.26
N ASN A 387 -7.35 -20.80 -14.84
CA ASN A 387 -7.09 -22.08 -15.49
C ASN A 387 -6.63 -22.00 -16.96
N LEU A 388 -6.04 -20.86 -17.37
CA LEU A 388 -5.43 -20.76 -18.72
C LEU A 388 -4.39 -21.87 -18.95
N LEU A 389 -3.56 -22.15 -17.95
CA LEU A 389 -2.54 -23.19 -17.96
C LEU A 389 -2.60 -23.95 -16.64
N PRO A 390 -3.28 -25.10 -16.59
CA PRO A 390 -3.31 -25.94 -15.40
C PRO A 390 -1.90 -26.29 -14.93
N ASP A 391 -1.68 -26.31 -13.63
CA ASP A 391 -0.40 -26.63 -12.98
C ASP A 391 0.77 -25.67 -13.25
N VAL A 392 0.54 -24.53 -13.93
CA VAL A 392 1.53 -23.49 -14.18
C VAL A 392 1.28 -22.28 -13.29
N ARG A 393 2.31 -21.78 -12.62
CA ARG A 393 2.27 -20.51 -11.89
C ARG A 393 2.39 -19.34 -12.90
N VAL A 394 1.29 -19.07 -13.62
CA VAL A 394 1.23 -18.11 -14.74
C VAL A 394 1.91 -16.78 -14.42
N GLY A 395 1.59 -16.16 -13.29
CA GLY A 395 2.22 -14.91 -12.88
C GLY A 395 3.75 -15.02 -12.69
N LYS A 396 4.25 -16.18 -12.22
CA LYS A 396 5.69 -16.40 -12.06
C LYS A 396 6.40 -16.52 -13.41
N GLU A 397 5.79 -17.20 -14.37
CA GLU A 397 6.37 -17.33 -15.71
C GLU A 397 6.34 -16.01 -16.47
N ILE A 398 5.26 -15.22 -16.37
CA ILE A 398 5.21 -13.87 -16.94
C ILE A 398 6.32 -12.98 -16.31
N TYR A 399 6.51 -13.04 -14.99
CA TYR A 399 7.64 -12.36 -14.34
C TYR A 399 8.97 -12.76 -14.97
N ASN A 400 9.22 -14.07 -15.15
CA ASN A 400 10.48 -14.58 -15.70
C ASN A 400 10.70 -14.11 -17.15
N LEU A 401 9.65 -14.12 -17.99
CA LEU A 401 9.71 -13.71 -19.39
C LEU A 401 9.91 -12.19 -19.53
N ALA A 402 9.15 -11.39 -18.79
CA ALA A 402 9.28 -9.93 -18.80
C ALA A 402 10.67 -9.49 -18.29
N LEU A 403 11.17 -10.14 -17.24
CA LEU A 403 12.48 -9.84 -16.68
C LEU A 403 13.61 -10.10 -17.68
N LYS A 404 13.55 -11.19 -18.46
CA LYS A 404 14.51 -11.48 -19.54
C LYS A 404 14.54 -10.38 -20.61
N LYS A 405 13.43 -9.68 -20.79
CA LYS A 405 13.28 -8.54 -21.71
C LYS A 405 13.55 -7.16 -21.05
N GLY A 406 14.07 -7.17 -19.81
CA GLY A 406 14.45 -5.95 -19.09
C GLY A 406 13.29 -5.20 -18.44
N VAL A 407 12.16 -5.85 -18.18
CA VAL A 407 11.00 -5.27 -17.49
C VAL A 407 10.70 -6.04 -16.22
N PHE A 408 10.79 -5.37 -15.09
CA PHE A 408 10.50 -5.93 -13.78
C PHE A 408 9.05 -5.66 -13.38
N VAL A 409 8.23 -6.70 -13.46
CA VAL A 409 6.86 -6.78 -12.91
C VAL A 409 6.79 -7.87 -11.86
N ARG A 410 5.79 -7.83 -10.98
CA ARG A 410 5.58 -8.86 -9.95
C ARG A 410 4.09 -9.22 -9.87
N PRO A 411 3.57 -10.06 -10.77
CA PRO A 411 2.16 -10.43 -10.77
C PRO A 411 1.70 -11.01 -9.43
N ILE A 412 0.44 -10.73 -9.06
CA ILE A 412 -0.24 -11.28 -7.89
C ILE A 412 -1.27 -12.28 -8.41
N GLY A 413 -1.02 -13.58 -8.21
CA GLY A 413 -1.82 -14.62 -8.83
C GLY A 413 -1.85 -14.44 -10.35
N ASN A 414 -3.04 -14.27 -10.92
CA ASN A 414 -3.27 -14.04 -12.35
C ASN A 414 -3.33 -12.55 -12.72
N SER A 415 -3.15 -11.63 -11.77
CA SER A 415 -3.10 -10.19 -12.04
C SER A 415 -1.69 -9.70 -12.33
N VAL A 416 -1.44 -9.30 -13.57
CA VAL A 416 -0.24 -8.54 -13.98
C VAL A 416 -0.53 -7.08 -13.75
N TYR A 417 0.23 -6.43 -12.85
CA TYR A 417 -0.05 -5.04 -12.50
C TYR A 417 1.15 -4.13 -12.69
N PHE A 418 0.84 -2.85 -12.84
CA PHE A 418 1.77 -1.75 -13.05
C PHE A 418 1.54 -0.68 -11.98
N MET A 419 2.61 -0.31 -11.30
CA MET A 419 2.64 0.78 -10.32
C MET A 419 4.02 1.44 -10.38
N PRO A 420 4.39 2.00 -11.54
CA PRO A 420 5.74 2.52 -11.76
C PRO A 420 6.02 3.78 -10.93
N PRO A 421 7.31 4.15 -10.76
CA PRO A 421 7.70 5.48 -10.31
C PRO A 421 7.15 6.58 -11.25
N TYR A 422 6.84 7.74 -10.70
CA TYR A 422 6.22 8.85 -11.44
C TYR A 422 7.12 9.46 -12.53
N VAL A 423 8.40 9.15 -12.48
CA VAL A 423 9.38 9.57 -13.50
C VAL A 423 9.26 8.80 -14.81
N ILE A 424 8.48 7.71 -14.87
CA ILE A 424 8.28 6.93 -16.11
C ILE A 424 7.84 7.83 -17.26
N THR A 425 8.40 7.67 -18.46
CA THR A 425 8.00 8.41 -19.68
C THR A 425 6.87 7.69 -20.41
N TYR A 426 6.29 8.34 -21.42
CA TYR A 426 5.25 7.72 -22.27
C TYR A 426 5.82 6.56 -23.08
N GLU A 427 7.03 6.70 -23.62
CA GLU A 427 7.74 5.64 -24.36
C GLU A 427 8.07 4.44 -23.46
N GLU A 428 8.36 4.70 -22.18
CA GLU A 428 8.61 3.65 -21.21
C GLU A 428 7.30 2.94 -20.82
N ILE A 429 6.15 3.64 -20.77
CA ILE A 429 4.84 3.02 -20.60
C ILE A 429 4.53 2.10 -21.79
N ASP A 430 4.75 2.55 -23.01
CA ASP A 430 4.53 1.73 -24.21
C ASP A 430 5.41 0.47 -24.18
N LYS A 431 6.70 0.62 -23.88
CA LYS A 431 7.63 -0.52 -23.75
C LYS A 431 7.21 -1.49 -22.66
N MET A 432 6.81 -0.99 -21.50
CA MET A 432 6.32 -1.80 -20.36
C MET A 432 5.14 -2.68 -20.78
N LEU A 433 4.15 -2.07 -21.45
CA LEU A 433 2.94 -2.76 -21.87
C LEU A 433 3.22 -3.77 -22.99
N GLU A 434 4.04 -3.42 -23.98
CA GLU A 434 4.36 -4.31 -25.10
C GLU A 434 5.16 -5.53 -24.61
N VAL A 435 6.16 -5.35 -23.74
CA VAL A 435 6.91 -6.48 -23.18
C VAL A 435 6.02 -7.39 -22.35
N CYS A 436 5.08 -6.82 -21.57
CA CYS A 436 4.14 -7.64 -20.80
C CYS A 436 3.15 -8.38 -21.72
N LYS A 437 2.66 -7.75 -22.80
CA LYS A 437 1.83 -8.39 -23.81
C LYS A 437 2.58 -9.59 -24.44
N GLU A 438 3.82 -9.37 -24.92
CA GLU A 438 4.64 -10.42 -25.49
C GLU A 438 4.84 -11.58 -24.50
N ALA A 439 5.14 -11.28 -23.22
CA ALA A 439 5.32 -12.32 -22.20
C ALA A 439 4.04 -13.12 -21.93
N ILE A 440 2.87 -12.46 -21.96
CA ILE A 440 1.57 -13.12 -21.80
C ILE A 440 1.26 -13.97 -23.03
N GLU A 441 1.43 -13.44 -24.24
CA GLU A 441 1.14 -14.14 -25.50
C GLU A 441 2.08 -15.33 -25.72
N GLU A 442 3.38 -15.22 -25.38
CA GLU A 442 4.33 -16.33 -25.45
C GLU A 442 3.93 -17.49 -24.52
N LEU A 443 3.24 -17.18 -23.41
CA LEU A 443 2.83 -18.20 -22.45
C LEU A 443 1.44 -18.78 -22.76
N CYS A 444 0.51 -17.96 -23.28
CA CYS A 444 -0.92 -18.29 -23.38
C CYS A 444 -1.39 -18.65 -24.79
N LEU A 445 -0.56 -18.46 -25.84
CA LEU A 445 -0.85 -18.76 -27.25
C LEU A 445 0.11 -19.78 -27.82
#